data_1a6dae214cd3038c92f11abea12dad95
#
_entry.id   1a6dae214cd3038c92f11abea12dad95
#
_cell.length_a   1.000
_cell.length_b   1.000
_cell.length_c   1.000
_cell.angle_alpha   90.00
_cell.angle_beta   90.00
_cell.angle_gamma   90.00
#
_symmetry.space_group_name_H-M   'P 1'
#
loop_
_entity.id
_entity.type
_entity.pdbx_description
1 polymer ?
#
loop_
_entity_poly.entity_id
_entity_poly.type
_entity_poly.pdbx_seq_one_letter_code
_entity_poly.pdbx_strand_id
1 'polypeptide(L)'
;VKGSELIIHNAPFDTGFLDHELSALKKEYKPIAEYCAVLDSLLMARKKHPGQKNNLDALCKRYMVDNTQRELHGALLDAEILADVYLMMTGGQSSFSLGYEEGGHQDSEGNLKRLSEDRPALKIIRASEEEMAIHETRLKEIDESADSGCVWLKI
;
A
#
# COMPACT_ATOMS: atom_id res chain seq x y z
N VAL A 1 17.60 -11.00 -3.96
CA VAL A 1 16.50 -10.42 -4.79
C VAL A 1 15.64 -11.47 -5.49
N LYS A 2 16.08 -12.76 -5.49
CA LYS A 2 15.33 -13.83 -6.16
C LYS A 2 13.93 -13.99 -5.57
N GLY A 3 12.90 -13.86 -6.42
CA GLY A 3 11.50 -13.97 -6.00
C GLY A 3 10.91 -12.71 -5.36
N SER A 4 11.67 -11.60 -5.31
CA SER A 4 11.20 -10.31 -4.83
C SER A 4 10.73 -9.43 -5.99
N GLU A 5 10.07 -8.32 -5.68
CA GLU A 5 9.79 -7.25 -6.62
C GLU A 5 10.80 -6.11 -6.40
N LEU A 6 11.46 -5.70 -7.47
CA LEU A 6 12.45 -4.63 -7.47
C LEU A 6 11.79 -3.34 -7.97
N ILE A 7 11.66 -2.34 -7.10
CA ILE A 7 11.06 -1.05 -7.43
C ILE A 7 12.17 -0.08 -7.83
N ILE A 8 12.11 0.41 -9.06
CA ILE A 8 13.13 1.30 -9.64
C ILE A 8 12.44 2.51 -10.28
N HIS A 9 13.08 3.67 -10.21
CA HIS A 9 12.61 4.87 -10.90
C HIS A 9 13.33 5.04 -12.23
N ASN A 10 12.65 4.81 -13.34
CA ASN A 10 13.22 4.70 -14.69
C ASN A 10 14.00 3.39 -14.88
N ALA A 11 13.36 2.29 -14.58
CA ALA A 11 13.92 0.95 -14.54
C ALA A 11 14.78 0.52 -15.75
N PRO A 12 14.51 0.90 -17.03
CA PRO A 12 15.33 0.50 -18.15
C PRO A 12 16.80 0.91 -18.02
N PHE A 13 17.10 2.01 -17.35
CA PHE A 13 18.48 2.46 -17.14
C PHE A 13 19.24 1.53 -16.19
N ASP A 14 18.65 1.27 -15.02
CA ASP A 14 19.29 0.47 -13.98
C ASP A 14 19.35 -1.01 -14.34
N THR A 15 18.28 -1.55 -14.93
CA THR A 15 18.25 -2.95 -15.36
C THR A 15 19.24 -3.21 -16.49
N GLY A 16 19.37 -2.28 -17.44
CA GLY A 16 20.38 -2.40 -18.51
C GLY A 16 21.80 -2.39 -17.97
N PHE A 17 22.09 -1.55 -16.98
CA PHE A 17 23.39 -1.52 -16.32
C PHE A 17 23.65 -2.81 -15.51
N LEU A 18 22.69 -3.27 -14.73
CA LEU A 18 22.80 -4.52 -13.97
C LEU A 18 23.02 -5.73 -14.88
N ASP A 19 22.29 -5.82 -15.99
CA ASP A 19 22.43 -6.92 -16.95
C ASP A 19 23.80 -6.89 -17.63
N HIS A 20 24.32 -5.70 -17.92
CA HIS A 20 25.68 -5.54 -18.43
C HIS A 20 26.72 -6.05 -17.44
N GLU A 21 26.65 -5.62 -16.18
CA GLU A 21 27.56 -6.06 -15.11
C GLU A 21 27.46 -7.57 -14.87
N LEU A 22 26.25 -8.13 -14.83
CA LEU A 22 26.05 -9.56 -14.66
C LEU A 22 26.68 -10.35 -15.83
N SER A 23 26.60 -9.85 -17.06
CA SER A 23 27.19 -10.48 -18.24
C SER A 23 28.72 -10.43 -18.23
N ALA A 24 29.31 -9.40 -17.62
CA ALA A 24 30.76 -9.24 -17.49
C ALA A 24 31.37 -10.19 -16.45
N LEU A 25 30.57 -10.72 -15.52
CA LEU A 25 31.04 -11.72 -14.57
C LEU A 25 31.25 -13.06 -15.30
N LYS A 26 32.37 -13.73 -14.98
CA LYS A 26 32.77 -15.03 -15.61
C LYS A 26 31.83 -16.20 -15.23
N LYS A 27 30.60 -15.94 -14.83
CA LYS A 27 29.56 -16.93 -14.53
C LYS A 27 28.38 -16.70 -15.46
N GLU A 28 27.70 -17.78 -15.83
CA GLU A 28 26.46 -17.70 -16.61
C GLU A 28 25.30 -17.12 -15.81
N TYR A 29 25.34 -15.80 -15.55
CA TYR A 29 24.23 -15.09 -14.98
C TYR A 29 23.23 -14.72 -16.08
N LYS A 30 21.95 -14.83 -15.74
CA LYS A 30 20.85 -14.39 -16.60
C LYS A 30 20.53 -12.92 -16.33
N PRO A 31 19.76 -12.26 -17.21
CA PRO A 31 19.24 -10.91 -16.95
C PRO A 31 18.49 -10.82 -15.64
N ILE A 32 18.49 -9.64 -15.01
CA ILE A 32 17.88 -9.40 -13.70
C ILE A 32 16.38 -9.78 -13.66
N ALA A 33 15.68 -9.60 -14.77
CA ALA A 33 14.27 -9.96 -14.93
C ALA A 33 13.96 -11.46 -14.77
N GLU A 34 14.98 -12.33 -14.90
CA GLU A 34 14.84 -13.77 -14.65
C GLU A 34 14.89 -14.11 -13.14
N TYR A 35 15.35 -13.18 -12.32
CA TYR A 35 15.50 -13.38 -10.88
C TYR A 35 14.41 -12.71 -10.06
N CYS A 36 13.89 -11.56 -10.50
CA CYS A 36 12.90 -10.79 -9.77
C CYS A 36 11.96 -10.05 -10.72
N ALA A 37 10.75 -9.76 -10.24
CA ALA A 37 9.87 -8.82 -10.92
C ALA A 37 10.46 -7.41 -10.85
N VAL A 38 10.23 -6.60 -11.88
CA VAL A 38 10.69 -5.20 -11.92
C VAL A 38 9.49 -4.29 -12.09
N LEU A 39 9.31 -3.37 -11.14
CA LEU A 39 8.30 -2.32 -11.18
C LEU A 39 8.96 -0.98 -11.47
N ASP A 40 8.56 -0.33 -12.56
CA ASP A 40 9.01 1.03 -12.90
C ASP A 40 8.09 2.07 -12.27
N SER A 41 8.56 2.73 -11.21
CA SER A 41 7.82 3.76 -10.50
C SER A 41 7.62 5.05 -11.32
N LEU A 42 8.49 5.33 -12.33
CA LEU A 42 8.30 6.44 -13.25
C LEU A 42 7.11 6.19 -14.18
N LEU A 43 6.97 4.98 -14.71
CA LEU A 43 5.81 4.60 -15.54
C LEU A 43 4.52 4.65 -14.71
N MET A 44 4.56 4.20 -13.47
CA MET A 44 3.43 4.32 -12.55
C MET A 44 3.06 5.78 -12.29
N ALA A 45 4.04 6.63 -12.00
CA ALA A 45 3.83 8.06 -11.77
C ALA A 45 3.25 8.77 -13.00
N ARG A 46 3.72 8.42 -14.21
CA ARG A 46 3.18 8.98 -15.48
C ARG A 46 1.72 8.60 -15.70
N LYS A 47 1.30 7.40 -15.31
CA LYS A 47 -0.11 6.98 -15.37
C LYS A 47 -0.97 7.75 -14.39
N LYS A 48 -0.47 8.01 -13.17
CA LYS A 48 -1.20 8.76 -12.13
C LYS A 48 -1.25 10.27 -12.40
N HIS A 49 -0.20 10.81 -13.01
CA HIS A 49 -0.02 12.25 -13.23
C HIS A 49 0.35 12.54 -14.69
N PRO A 50 -0.58 12.31 -15.64
CA PRO A 50 -0.31 12.53 -17.06
C PRO A 50 -0.01 14.00 -17.33
N GLY A 51 0.94 14.26 -18.24
CA GLY A 51 1.33 15.61 -18.64
C GLY A 51 2.15 16.40 -17.61
N GLN A 52 2.47 15.83 -16.46
CA GLN A 52 3.24 16.48 -15.40
C GLN A 52 4.69 15.97 -15.35
N LYS A 53 5.58 16.74 -14.68
CA LYS A 53 6.91 16.25 -14.36
C LYS A 53 6.81 15.13 -13.32
N ASN A 54 7.46 14.00 -13.59
CA ASN A 54 7.42 12.80 -12.77
C ASN A 54 8.83 12.27 -12.41
N ASN A 55 9.86 13.14 -12.45
CA ASN A 55 11.15 12.81 -11.85
C ASN A 55 11.04 12.75 -10.32
N LEU A 56 12.01 12.14 -9.64
CA LEU A 56 11.95 11.90 -8.20
C LEU A 56 11.76 13.20 -7.42
N ASP A 57 12.43 14.30 -7.77
CA ASP A 57 12.26 15.61 -7.11
C ASP A 57 10.85 16.19 -7.24
N ALA A 58 10.24 16.03 -8.42
CA ALA A 58 8.87 16.48 -8.63
C ALA A 58 7.86 15.65 -7.84
N LEU A 59 8.15 14.36 -7.67
CA LEU A 59 7.33 13.46 -6.86
C LEU A 59 7.49 13.78 -5.38
N CYS A 60 8.71 14.03 -4.88
CA CYS A 60 8.94 14.47 -3.50
C CYS A 60 8.11 15.71 -3.16
N LYS A 61 8.17 16.74 -4.02
CA LYS A 61 7.36 17.95 -3.83
C LYS A 61 5.86 17.68 -3.82
N ARG A 62 5.39 16.79 -4.69
CA ARG A 62 3.96 16.47 -4.82
C ARG A 62 3.44 15.67 -3.64
N TYR A 63 4.22 14.74 -3.15
CA TYR A 63 3.87 13.86 -2.04
C TYR A 63 4.36 14.34 -0.68
N MET A 64 4.97 15.55 -0.63
CA MET A 64 5.51 16.18 0.59
C MET A 64 6.55 15.28 1.30
N VAL A 65 7.35 14.55 0.51
CA VAL A 65 8.49 13.78 1.00
C VAL A 65 9.70 14.72 1.12
N ASP A 66 10.32 14.72 2.28
CA ASP A 66 11.52 15.54 2.54
C ASP A 66 12.71 15.01 1.73
N ASN A 67 13.27 15.86 0.87
CA ASN A 67 14.47 15.57 0.09
C ASN A 67 15.58 16.59 0.32
N THR A 68 15.55 17.32 1.42
CA THR A 68 16.52 18.39 1.74
C THR A 68 17.96 17.88 1.88
N GLN A 69 18.12 16.64 2.31
CA GLN A 69 19.44 16.00 2.46
C GLN A 69 20.05 15.49 1.14
N ARG A 70 19.35 15.66 0.02
CA ARG A 70 19.77 15.17 -1.31
C ARG A 70 20.85 16.01 -1.99
N GLU A 71 21.50 16.93 -1.29
CA GLU A 71 22.61 17.75 -1.84
C GLU A 71 23.80 16.91 -2.33
N LEU A 72 24.02 15.75 -1.72
CA LEU A 72 24.98 14.75 -2.15
C LEU A 72 24.20 13.55 -2.70
N HIS A 73 24.07 13.42 -4.01
CA HIS A 73 23.40 12.31 -4.71
C HIS A 73 23.99 10.94 -4.29
N GLY A 74 23.60 10.48 -3.12
CA GLY A 74 23.95 9.16 -2.62
C GLY A 74 22.92 8.14 -3.06
N ALA A 75 23.35 7.06 -3.72
CA ALA A 75 22.44 6.01 -4.21
C ALA A 75 21.53 5.44 -3.11
N LEU A 76 22.04 5.34 -1.87
CA LEU A 76 21.24 4.86 -0.74
C LEU A 76 20.15 5.86 -0.36
N LEU A 77 20.48 7.14 -0.29
CA LEU A 77 19.51 8.20 0.03
C LEU A 77 18.43 8.30 -1.05
N ASP A 78 18.81 8.20 -2.33
CA ASP A 78 17.84 8.18 -3.43
C ASP A 78 16.90 6.97 -3.35
N ALA A 79 17.39 5.81 -2.88
CA ALA A 79 16.57 4.63 -2.66
C ALA A 79 15.60 4.79 -1.48
N GLU A 80 16.04 5.41 -0.37
CA GLU A 80 15.17 5.73 0.79
C GLU A 80 14.07 6.71 0.38
N ILE A 81 14.42 7.80 -0.30
CA ILE A 81 13.44 8.78 -0.82
C ILE A 81 12.47 8.11 -1.81
N LEU A 82 12.96 7.22 -2.67
CA LEU A 82 12.09 6.47 -3.59
C LEU A 82 11.11 5.58 -2.83
N ALA A 83 11.53 4.93 -1.75
CA ALA A 83 10.66 4.11 -0.94
C ALA A 83 9.53 4.94 -0.32
N ASP A 84 9.84 6.11 0.25
CA ASP A 84 8.84 7.01 0.82
C ASP A 84 7.87 7.55 -0.23
N VAL A 85 8.39 8.00 -1.38
CA VAL A 85 7.57 8.44 -2.52
C VAL A 85 6.66 7.32 -3.01
N TYR A 86 7.17 6.09 -3.12
CA TYR A 86 6.40 4.93 -3.56
C TYR A 86 5.26 4.62 -2.58
N LEU A 87 5.54 4.61 -1.28
CA LEU A 87 4.54 4.40 -0.24
C LEU A 87 3.44 5.48 -0.30
N MET A 88 3.82 6.74 -0.41
CA MET A 88 2.85 7.85 -0.53
C MET A 88 2.07 7.79 -1.85
N MET A 89 2.73 7.42 -2.95
CA MET A 89 2.10 7.29 -4.27
C MET A 89 1.11 6.13 -4.33
N THR A 90 1.36 5.05 -3.62
CA THR A 90 0.46 3.89 -3.52
C THR A 90 -0.58 4.02 -2.41
N GLY A 91 -0.52 5.13 -1.65
CA GLY A 91 -1.50 5.46 -0.62
C GLY A 91 -1.15 4.93 0.76
N GLY A 92 0.02 4.29 0.94
CA GLY A 92 0.38 3.66 2.22
C GLY A 92 -0.64 2.63 2.73
N GLN A 93 -1.81 2.61 2.10
CA GLN A 93 -2.84 1.63 2.27
C GLN A 93 -2.68 0.58 1.18
N SER A 94 -2.19 -0.60 1.53
CA SER A 94 -2.64 -1.79 0.85
C SER A 94 -4.16 -1.64 0.75
N SER A 95 -4.70 -1.62 -0.47
CA SER A 95 -6.15 -1.57 -0.69
C SER A 95 -6.79 -2.50 0.34
N PHE A 96 -7.70 -1.97 1.13
CA PHE A 96 -8.59 -2.77 1.94
C PHE A 96 -9.47 -3.52 0.94
N SER A 97 -8.95 -4.56 0.34
CA SER A 97 -9.75 -5.52 -0.40
C SER A 97 -10.46 -6.36 0.66
N LEU A 98 -11.57 -5.84 1.15
CA LEU A 98 -12.59 -6.65 1.80
C LEU A 98 -13.03 -7.66 0.75
N GLY A 99 -12.31 -8.80 0.68
CA GLY A 99 -12.75 -10.06 0.09
C GLY A 99 -13.61 -9.98 -1.17
N TYR A 100 -13.16 -9.26 -2.21
CA TYR A 100 -13.74 -9.42 -3.54
C TYR A 100 -12.90 -10.47 -4.27
N GLU A 101 -13.38 -11.69 -4.27
CA GLU A 101 -12.92 -12.71 -5.21
C GLU A 101 -13.04 -12.17 -6.64
N GLU A 102 -11.99 -12.41 -7.43
CA GLU A 102 -11.94 -12.12 -8.86
C GLU A 102 -13.15 -12.70 -9.57
N GLY A 103 -14.01 -11.88 -10.09
CA GLY A 103 -15.18 -12.33 -10.85
C GLY A 103 -16.16 -11.24 -11.28
N GLY A 104 -15.85 -9.97 -11.09
CA GLY A 104 -16.74 -8.88 -11.45
C GLY A 104 -16.08 -7.81 -12.30
N HIS A 105 -16.50 -7.65 -13.53
CA HIS A 105 -16.18 -6.55 -14.42
C HIS A 105 -16.28 -5.21 -13.67
N GLN A 106 -15.16 -4.48 -13.58
CA GLN A 106 -15.16 -3.08 -13.22
C GLN A 106 -15.75 -2.28 -14.39
N ASP A 107 -16.96 -1.84 -14.24
CA ASP A 107 -17.46 -0.74 -15.05
C ASP A 107 -16.83 0.55 -14.53
N SER A 108 -16.19 1.29 -15.43
CA SER A 108 -15.34 2.47 -15.18
C SER A 108 -16.09 3.71 -14.67
N GLU A 109 -17.29 3.58 -14.22
CA GLU A 109 -18.12 4.65 -13.68
C GLU A 109 -18.53 4.25 -12.26
N GLY A 110 -17.89 4.76 -11.24
CA GLY A 110 -18.09 4.55 -9.80
C GLY A 110 -19.50 4.28 -9.29
N ASN A 111 -20.22 3.43 -9.96
CA ASN A 111 -21.60 3.06 -9.69
C ASN A 111 -21.63 2.01 -8.58
N LEU A 112 -22.14 2.41 -7.41
CA LEU A 112 -22.42 1.51 -6.31
C LEU A 112 -23.32 0.36 -6.81
N LYS A 113 -22.77 -0.84 -6.91
CA LYS A 113 -23.51 -2.04 -7.28
C LYS A 113 -24.63 -2.26 -6.25
N ARG A 114 -25.87 -2.01 -6.61
CA ARG A 114 -27.01 -2.31 -5.75
C ARG A 114 -27.08 -3.81 -5.53
N LEU A 115 -27.18 -4.22 -4.28
CA LEU A 115 -27.34 -5.63 -3.92
C LEU A 115 -28.71 -6.12 -4.41
N SER A 116 -28.77 -7.38 -4.88
CA SER A 116 -30.03 -8.01 -5.29
C SER A 116 -31.05 -8.02 -4.15
N GLU A 117 -32.30 -7.74 -4.45
CA GLU A 117 -33.40 -7.83 -3.49
C GLU A 117 -33.66 -9.27 -3.03
N ASP A 118 -33.34 -10.27 -3.87
CA ASP A 118 -33.49 -11.71 -3.61
C ASP A 118 -32.35 -12.34 -2.78
N ARG A 119 -31.50 -11.55 -2.15
CA ARG A 119 -30.43 -12.10 -1.32
C ARG A 119 -30.98 -12.77 -0.06
N PRO A 120 -30.39 -13.88 0.41
CA PRO A 120 -30.76 -14.47 1.70
C PRO A 120 -30.55 -13.46 2.83
N ALA A 121 -31.40 -13.52 3.84
CA ALA A 121 -31.28 -12.66 5.02
C ALA A 121 -29.88 -12.79 5.64
N LEU A 122 -29.28 -11.65 5.99
CA LEU A 122 -27.95 -11.65 6.62
C LEU A 122 -28.02 -12.37 7.96
N LYS A 123 -27.08 -13.28 8.20
CA LYS A 123 -26.95 -13.93 9.51
C LYS A 123 -26.51 -12.89 10.54
N ILE A 124 -27.38 -12.62 11.49
CA ILE A 124 -27.04 -11.77 12.63
C ILE A 124 -26.26 -12.62 13.61
N ILE A 125 -25.00 -12.28 13.80
CA ILE A 125 -24.14 -12.89 14.85
C ILE A 125 -24.36 -12.06 16.10
N ARG A 126 -24.88 -12.70 17.15
CA ARG A 126 -25.02 -12.06 18.47
C ARG A 126 -23.88 -12.52 19.36
N ALA A 127 -23.50 -11.67 20.29
CA ALA A 127 -22.53 -12.03 21.31
C ALA A 127 -23.01 -13.24 22.14
N SER A 128 -22.12 -14.09 22.53
CA SER A 128 -22.40 -15.19 23.46
C SER A 128 -22.66 -14.67 24.88
N GLU A 129 -23.24 -15.50 25.74
CA GLU A 129 -23.46 -15.13 27.16
C GLU A 129 -22.14 -14.81 27.86
N GLU A 130 -21.09 -15.53 27.53
CA GLU A 130 -19.74 -15.33 28.08
C GLU A 130 -19.13 -13.98 27.65
N GLU A 131 -19.26 -13.64 26.37
CA GLU A 131 -18.84 -12.33 25.84
C GLU A 131 -19.63 -11.18 26.46
N MET A 132 -20.94 -11.36 26.67
CA MET A 132 -21.80 -10.36 27.33
C MET A 132 -21.37 -10.16 28.81
N ALA A 133 -21.08 -11.22 29.54
CA ALA A 133 -20.64 -11.13 30.92
C ALA A 133 -19.30 -10.38 31.06
N ILE A 134 -18.34 -10.67 30.14
CA ILE A 134 -17.05 -9.96 30.07
C ILE A 134 -17.27 -8.48 29.76
N HIS A 135 -18.17 -8.19 28.81
CA HIS A 135 -18.49 -6.81 28.43
C HIS A 135 -19.10 -6.03 29.61
N GLU A 136 -20.07 -6.60 30.33
CA GLU A 136 -20.68 -5.97 31.50
C GLU A 136 -19.66 -5.70 32.62
N THR A 137 -18.75 -6.65 32.86
CA THR A 137 -17.68 -6.45 33.84
C THR A 137 -16.80 -5.27 33.42
N ARG A 138 -16.45 -5.20 32.16
CA ARG A 138 -15.63 -4.09 31.64
C ARG A 138 -16.34 -2.73 31.73
N LEU A 139 -17.65 -2.69 31.46
CA LEU A 139 -18.43 -1.45 31.62
C LEU A 139 -18.45 -0.96 33.08
N LYS A 140 -18.55 -1.87 34.07
CA LYS A 140 -18.47 -1.53 35.49
C LYS A 140 -17.10 -0.97 35.88
N GLU A 141 -16.01 -1.60 35.42
CA GLU A 141 -14.66 -1.07 35.64
C GLU A 141 -14.47 0.35 35.08
N ILE A 142 -15.03 0.60 33.90
CA ILE A 142 -15.01 1.95 33.29
C ILE A 142 -15.85 2.93 34.11
N ASP A 143 -17.02 2.52 34.60
CA ASP A 143 -17.89 3.35 35.40
C ASP A 143 -17.24 3.77 36.73
N GLU A 144 -16.55 2.84 37.39
CA GLU A 144 -15.81 3.08 38.63
C GLU A 144 -14.56 3.96 38.42
N SER A 145 -13.92 3.89 37.24
CA SER A 145 -12.70 4.66 36.96
C SER A 145 -12.95 6.05 36.36
N ALA A 146 -14.13 6.31 35.86
CA ALA A 146 -14.48 7.58 35.21
C ALA A 146 -15.18 8.57 36.19
N ASP A 147 -14.67 9.78 36.32
CA ASP A 147 -15.21 10.82 37.19
C ASP A 147 -16.72 11.14 36.96
N SER A 148 -17.20 10.94 35.74
CA SER A 148 -18.60 11.17 35.33
C SER A 148 -19.40 9.88 35.11
N GLY A 149 -18.81 8.71 35.39
CA GLY A 149 -19.40 7.40 35.15
C GLY A 149 -19.39 6.98 33.66
N CYS A 150 -19.73 5.73 33.42
CA CYS A 150 -19.74 5.17 32.05
C CYS A 150 -20.92 5.66 31.23
N VAL A 151 -20.67 6.31 30.09
CA VAL A 151 -21.72 6.84 29.20
C VAL A 151 -22.63 5.73 28.67
N TRP A 152 -22.10 4.54 28.43
CA TRP A 152 -22.86 3.38 27.91
C TRP A 152 -23.85 2.77 28.89
N LEU A 153 -23.71 3.03 30.20
CA LEU A 153 -24.66 2.62 31.21
C LEU A 153 -25.80 3.61 31.41
N LYS A 154 -25.74 4.78 30.73
CA LYS A 154 -26.73 5.85 30.84
C LYS A 154 -27.71 5.93 29.66
N ILE A 155 -27.55 5.00 28.68
CA ILE A 155 -28.42 4.85 27.52
C ILE A 155 -29.40 3.72 27.79
#